data_c56b87deaf7e240f85c28bbb302aa966
#
_entry.id   c56b87deaf7e240f85c28bbb302aa966
#
_cell.length_a   1.000
_cell.length_b   1.000
_cell.length_c   1.000
_cell.angle_alpha   90.00
_cell.angle_beta   90.00
_cell.angle_gamma   90.00
#
_symmetry.space_group_name_H-M   'P 1'
#
loop_
_entity.id
_entity.type
_entity.pdbx_description
1 polymer ?
#
loop_
_entity_poly.entity_id
_entity_poly.type
_entity_poly.pdbx_seq_one_letter_code
_entity_poly.pdbx_strand_id
1 'polypeptide(L)'
;MTVSDTKERILETALGLFAESGYEAVSTADIAGALGLTKGALYRHYRNKRAILDAIVARMAERDARQASENGVPAGTAAEDPGAYRTTSPAALAAFSKSMFRHWTQDAFASRFRRMLTIGQFRDPELGRLYRQYLVDGPLGYVADLFAAMGLPRPREEAARFYGPMFLLYGVHDGAEDPAAKAAVSALLDTLVEAAGKRLGKAAGRGRTAERTEGLVIRRETVRDRRAVEVLVREAFWNVYRPGCLEHWVLHRFRDDPAFVRELDLVMEKDGRLVGQNMFVRAGIRRDGGGTVPILAMGPICIAPDCQRQGLGKRLLDASLERAAALGYGAVCFEGNIAFYGKSGFVPARRFGLRYHGLPEGADDSFFLCKELRPGYLSGIRGEYAPPDGYFSAQREPDAFAAFDARFPPKEKKRLPGQLF
;
A
#
# COMPACT_ATOMS: atom_id res chain seq x y z
N MET A 1 12.00 27.17 -43.38
CA MET A 1 11.31 26.33 -42.34
C MET A 1 11.74 24.89 -42.54
N THR A 2 12.26 24.28 -41.52
CA THR A 2 12.64 22.85 -41.55
C THR A 2 11.41 21.95 -41.45
N VAL A 3 11.53 20.68 -41.84
CA VAL A 3 10.45 19.66 -41.69
C VAL A 3 10.07 19.50 -40.18
N SER A 4 11.03 19.66 -39.29
CA SER A 4 10.82 19.60 -37.83
C SER A 4 9.97 20.75 -37.33
N ASP A 5 10.20 21.98 -37.81
CA ASP A 5 9.44 23.18 -37.45
C ASP A 5 7.96 23.09 -37.87
N THR A 6 7.71 22.54 -39.09
CA THR A 6 6.33 22.35 -39.55
C THR A 6 5.57 21.29 -38.73
N LYS A 7 6.23 20.18 -38.32
CA LYS A 7 5.60 19.18 -37.48
C LYS A 7 5.18 19.76 -36.13
N GLU A 8 6.04 20.53 -35.49
CA GLU A 8 5.74 21.16 -34.18
C GLU A 8 4.56 22.12 -34.31
N ARG A 9 4.55 22.98 -35.33
CA ARG A 9 3.43 23.90 -35.58
C ARG A 9 2.11 23.16 -35.81
N ILE A 10 2.13 22.01 -36.48
CA ILE A 10 0.93 21.17 -36.66
C ILE A 10 0.44 20.67 -35.28
N LEU A 11 1.32 20.20 -34.38
CA LEU A 11 0.95 19.72 -33.07
C LEU A 11 0.35 20.82 -32.21
N GLU A 12 1.00 21.98 -32.14
CA GLU A 12 0.53 23.11 -31.35
C GLU A 12 -0.81 23.66 -31.85
N THR A 13 -1.00 23.77 -33.16
CA THR A 13 -2.25 24.25 -33.76
C THR A 13 -3.37 23.21 -33.54
N ALA A 14 -3.10 21.92 -33.78
CA ALA A 14 -4.08 20.87 -33.54
C ALA A 14 -4.51 20.81 -32.08
N LEU A 15 -3.54 20.87 -31.15
CA LEU A 15 -3.82 20.88 -29.71
C LEU A 15 -4.64 22.12 -29.28
N GLY A 16 -4.38 23.28 -29.88
CA GLY A 16 -5.20 24.48 -29.65
C GLY A 16 -6.65 24.26 -30.03
N LEU A 17 -6.87 23.78 -31.27
CA LEU A 17 -8.22 23.50 -31.77
C LEU A 17 -8.93 22.40 -30.96
N PHE A 18 -8.22 21.33 -30.59
CA PHE A 18 -8.77 20.27 -29.75
C PHE A 18 -9.14 20.76 -28.35
N ALA A 19 -8.38 21.69 -27.76
CA ALA A 19 -8.65 22.29 -26.47
C ALA A 19 -9.83 23.26 -26.48
N GLU A 20 -10.14 23.87 -27.62
CA GLU A 20 -11.24 24.82 -27.80
C GLU A 20 -12.55 24.13 -28.18
N SER A 21 -12.50 23.25 -29.17
CA SER A 21 -13.70 22.69 -29.80
C SER A 21 -13.93 21.21 -29.47
N GLY A 22 -12.96 20.54 -28.82
CA GLY A 22 -12.95 19.11 -28.56
C GLY A 22 -12.36 18.33 -29.76
N TYR A 23 -11.73 17.18 -29.44
CA TYR A 23 -11.04 16.34 -30.42
C TYR A 23 -11.98 15.89 -31.56
N GLU A 24 -13.18 15.43 -31.22
CA GLU A 24 -14.12 14.88 -32.22
C GLU A 24 -14.55 15.93 -33.29
N ALA A 25 -14.80 17.16 -32.85
CA ALA A 25 -15.32 18.21 -33.71
C ALA A 25 -14.31 18.76 -34.73
N VAL A 26 -13.01 18.59 -34.49
CA VAL A 26 -11.94 19.15 -35.33
C VAL A 26 -11.52 18.14 -36.38
N SER A 27 -11.53 18.55 -37.65
CA SER A 27 -11.04 17.75 -38.77
C SER A 27 -9.58 18.07 -39.15
N THR A 28 -8.95 17.20 -39.94
CA THR A 28 -7.61 17.48 -40.52
C THR A 28 -7.64 18.67 -41.48
N ALA A 29 -8.81 18.97 -42.07
CA ALA A 29 -8.98 20.14 -42.93
C ALA A 29 -8.95 21.45 -42.11
N ASP A 30 -9.57 21.45 -40.92
CA ASP A 30 -9.54 22.61 -40.03
C ASP A 30 -8.12 22.91 -39.53
N ILE A 31 -7.36 21.85 -39.20
CA ILE A 31 -5.95 22.00 -38.79
C ILE A 31 -5.10 22.55 -39.96
N ALA A 32 -5.28 22.00 -41.17
CA ALA A 32 -4.56 22.47 -42.35
C ALA A 32 -4.94 23.93 -42.68
N GLY A 33 -6.23 24.27 -42.65
CA GLY A 33 -6.72 25.62 -42.87
C GLY A 33 -6.15 26.65 -41.91
N ALA A 34 -6.13 26.33 -40.58
CA ALA A 34 -5.58 27.20 -39.56
C ALA A 34 -4.07 27.48 -39.73
N LEU A 35 -3.36 26.60 -40.42
CA LEU A 35 -1.92 26.74 -40.73
C LEU A 35 -1.64 27.35 -42.13
N GLY A 36 -2.67 27.59 -42.95
CA GLY A 36 -2.50 27.96 -44.35
C GLY A 36 -1.90 26.86 -45.20
N LEU A 37 -2.07 25.57 -44.78
CA LEU A 37 -1.57 24.42 -45.52
C LEU A 37 -2.67 23.75 -46.31
N THR A 38 -2.29 23.08 -47.42
CA THR A 38 -3.21 22.15 -48.07
C THR A 38 -3.34 20.86 -47.24
N LYS A 39 -4.48 20.17 -47.33
CA LYS A 39 -4.69 18.89 -46.69
C LYS A 39 -3.62 17.84 -47.04
N GLY A 40 -3.18 17.84 -48.32
CA GLY A 40 -2.09 17.00 -48.80
C GLY A 40 -0.73 17.32 -48.18
N ALA A 41 -0.45 18.61 -47.89
CA ALA A 41 0.77 19.03 -47.20
C ALA A 41 0.76 18.53 -45.74
N LEU A 42 -0.38 18.59 -45.02
CA LEU A 42 -0.53 18.06 -43.67
C LEU A 42 -0.29 16.53 -43.64
N TYR A 43 -0.84 15.79 -44.60
CA TYR A 43 -0.68 14.33 -44.68
C TYR A 43 0.76 13.86 -44.93
N ARG A 44 1.65 14.71 -45.46
CA ARG A 44 3.09 14.41 -45.53
C ARG A 44 3.76 14.33 -44.17
N HIS A 45 3.17 14.97 -43.14
CA HIS A 45 3.70 15.00 -41.79
C HIS A 45 3.01 14.00 -40.87
N TYR A 46 1.68 13.88 -40.99
CA TYR A 46 0.85 13.00 -40.12
C TYR A 46 -0.20 12.29 -41.01
N ARG A 47 -0.21 10.96 -40.98
CA ARG A 47 -1.07 10.13 -41.86
C ARG A 47 -2.58 10.31 -41.59
N ASN A 48 -2.99 10.75 -40.39
CA ASN A 48 -4.37 10.99 -39.99
C ASN A 48 -4.44 11.82 -38.69
N LYS A 49 -5.64 12.23 -38.27
CA LYS A 49 -5.88 12.97 -37.03
C LYS A 49 -5.38 12.20 -35.83
N ARG A 50 -5.53 10.88 -35.81
CA ARG A 50 -5.06 10.02 -34.73
C ARG A 50 -3.53 10.09 -34.56
N ALA A 51 -2.77 10.05 -35.60
CA ALA A 51 -1.32 10.17 -35.52
C ALA A 51 -0.86 11.52 -34.94
N ILE A 52 -1.66 12.58 -35.12
CA ILE A 52 -1.43 13.88 -34.46
C ILE A 52 -1.68 13.77 -32.95
N LEU A 53 -2.76 13.13 -32.53
CA LEU A 53 -3.06 12.91 -31.11
C LEU A 53 -1.97 12.06 -30.44
N ASP A 54 -1.55 10.98 -31.07
CA ASP A 54 -0.47 10.11 -30.55
C ASP A 54 0.84 10.90 -30.36
N ALA A 55 1.17 11.80 -31.28
CA ALA A 55 2.36 12.64 -31.20
C ALA A 55 2.22 13.73 -30.09
N ILE A 56 1.01 14.27 -29.88
CA ILE A 56 0.71 15.18 -28.75
C ILE A 56 0.91 14.45 -27.42
N VAL A 57 0.39 13.23 -27.28
CA VAL A 57 0.54 12.40 -26.07
C VAL A 57 2.00 12.08 -25.80
N ALA A 58 2.76 11.67 -26.83
CA ALA A 58 4.20 11.40 -26.71
C ALA A 58 4.98 12.65 -26.24
N ARG A 59 4.68 13.82 -26.82
CA ARG A 59 5.29 15.09 -26.42
C ARG A 59 4.96 15.46 -24.96
N MET A 60 3.74 15.20 -24.51
CA MET A 60 3.36 15.45 -23.12
C MET A 60 4.12 14.54 -22.16
N ALA A 61 4.26 13.25 -22.48
CA ALA A 61 5.04 12.30 -21.68
C ALA A 61 6.52 12.72 -21.55
N GLU A 62 7.14 13.19 -22.64
CA GLU A 62 8.52 13.73 -22.60
C GLU A 62 8.63 14.97 -21.67
N ARG A 63 7.63 15.87 -21.69
CA ARG A 63 7.60 17.06 -20.85
C ARG A 63 7.41 16.69 -19.38
N ASP A 64 6.52 15.76 -19.05
CA ASP A 64 6.31 15.29 -17.68
C ASP A 64 7.56 14.60 -17.11
N ALA A 65 8.23 13.75 -17.89
CA ALA A 65 9.47 13.10 -17.48
C ALA A 65 10.58 14.12 -17.21
N ARG A 66 10.68 15.19 -18.00
CA ARG A 66 11.62 16.29 -17.78
C ARG A 66 11.30 17.03 -16.48
N GLN A 67 10.03 17.37 -16.25
CA GLN A 67 9.60 18.02 -15.00
C GLN A 67 9.92 17.17 -13.76
N ALA A 68 9.72 15.85 -13.81
CA ALA A 68 10.09 14.95 -12.73
C ALA A 68 11.61 14.99 -12.45
N SER A 69 12.42 14.87 -13.52
CA SER A 69 13.88 14.92 -13.42
C SER A 69 14.39 16.24 -12.85
N GLU A 70 13.87 17.38 -13.33
CA GLU A 70 14.27 18.73 -12.87
C GLU A 70 13.92 18.97 -11.38
N ASN A 71 12.89 18.30 -10.86
CA ASN A 71 12.48 18.42 -9.45
C ASN A 71 13.04 17.30 -8.56
N GLY A 72 13.91 16.43 -9.08
CA GLY A 72 14.55 15.38 -8.31
C GLY A 72 13.58 14.33 -7.72
N VAL A 73 12.49 14.05 -8.46
CA VAL A 73 11.54 13.00 -8.11
C VAL A 73 11.55 11.91 -9.19
N PRO A 74 11.14 10.66 -8.87
CA PRO A 74 11.14 9.57 -9.84
C PRO A 74 10.22 9.89 -11.04
N ALA A 75 10.70 9.64 -12.26
CA ALA A 75 9.91 9.79 -13.48
C ALA A 75 9.13 8.52 -13.85
N GLY A 76 9.58 7.35 -13.40
CA GLY A 76 8.98 6.05 -13.63
C GLY A 76 8.11 5.56 -12.47
N THR A 77 7.77 4.28 -12.50
CA THR A 77 6.98 3.62 -11.44
C THR A 77 7.87 3.17 -10.27
N ALA A 78 7.25 2.94 -9.11
CA ALA A 78 7.95 2.39 -7.94
C ALA A 78 8.55 0.99 -8.18
N ALA A 79 8.04 0.24 -9.15
CA ALA A 79 8.56 -1.05 -9.57
C ALA A 79 9.86 -0.90 -10.40
N GLU A 80 9.95 0.15 -11.22
CA GLU A 80 11.12 0.43 -12.08
C GLU A 80 12.28 1.03 -11.30
N ASP A 81 12.02 1.98 -10.38
CA ASP A 81 13.04 2.60 -9.53
C ASP A 81 12.61 2.70 -8.05
N PRO A 82 12.62 1.57 -7.30
CA PRO A 82 12.28 1.58 -5.88
C PRO A 82 13.23 2.43 -5.03
N GLY A 83 14.46 2.66 -5.52
CA GLY A 83 15.48 3.47 -4.86
C GLY A 83 15.11 4.94 -4.79
N ALA A 84 14.77 5.52 -5.95
CA ALA A 84 14.38 6.92 -6.06
C ALA A 84 13.09 7.21 -5.24
N TYR A 85 12.13 6.28 -5.22
CA TYR A 85 10.92 6.41 -4.40
C TYR A 85 11.22 6.48 -2.90
N ARG A 86 12.17 5.68 -2.40
CA ARG A 86 12.56 5.70 -0.98
C ARG A 86 13.34 6.95 -0.57
N THR A 87 14.07 7.56 -1.51
CA THR A 87 14.89 8.76 -1.23
C THR A 87 14.13 10.07 -1.41
N THR A 88 12.97 10.05 -2.05
CA THR A 88 12.13 11.25 -2.24
C THR A 88 11.62 11.77 -0.90
N SER A 89 11.95 13.02 -0.58
CA SER A 89 11.50 13.65 0.65
C SER A 89 10.11 14.30 0.51
N PRO A 90 9.34 14.49 1.61
CA PRO A 90 8.11 15.27 1.59
C PRO A 90 8.28 16.69 1.05
N ALA A 91 9.45 17.30 1.26
CA ALA A 91 9.78 18.63 0.74
C ALA A 91 9.98 18.61 -0.79
N ALA A 92 10.67 17.58 -1.33
CA ALA A 92 10.83 17.41 -2.76
C ALA A 92 9.48 17.18 -3.46
N LEU A 93 8.62 16.32 -2.87
CA LEU A 93 7.26 16.12 -3.38
C LEU A 93 6.43 17.41 -3.35
N ALA A 94 6.53 18.21 -2.29
CA ALA A 94 5.83 19.49 -2.21
C ALA A 94 6.32 20.47 -3.30
N ALA A 95 7.64 20.58 -3.51
CA ALA A 95 8.20 21.42 -4.57
C ALA A 95 7.77 20.94 -5.97
N PHE A 96 7.82 19.63 -6.21
CA PHE A 96 7.34 19.03 -7.45
C PHE A 96 5.85 19.31 -7.70
N SER A 97 5.00 19.16 -6.69
CA SER A 97 3.56 19.41 -6.83
C SER A 97 3.26 20.85 -7.21
N LYS A 98 3.98 21.82 -6.64
CA LYS A 98 3.87 23.25 -7.02
C LYS A 98 4.32 23.47 -8.46
N SER A 99 5.45 22.88 -8.85
CA SER A 99 5.99 22.95 -10.21
C SER A 99 5.01 22.34 -11.21
N MET A 100 4.45 21.16 -10.91
CA MET A 100 3.47 20.49 -11.76
C MET A 100 2.16 21.30 -11.90
N PHE A 101 1.67 21.90 -10.82
CA PHE A 101 0.47 22.73 -10.93
C PHE A 101 0.70 23.93 -11.87
N ARG A 102 1.83 24.62 -11.76
CA ARG A 102 2.20 25.71 -12.67
C ARG A 102 2.38 25.20 -14.09
N HIS A 103 3.03 24.08 -14.29
CA HIS A 103 3.17 23.44 -15.59
C HIS A 103 1.79 23.17 -16.22
N TRP A 104 0.90 22.52 -15.52
CA TRP A 104 -0.42 22.15 -16.02
C TRP A 104 -1.42 23.33 -16.14
N THR A 105 -1.12 24.50 -15.58
CA THR A 105 -1.99 25.69 -15.64
C THR A 105 -1.42 26.83 -16.47
N GLN A 106 -0.09 26.99 -16.52
CA GLN A 106 0.57 28.15 -17.12
C GLN A 106 1.35 27.80 -18.41
N ASP A 107 1.85 26.55 -18.56
CA ASP A 107 2.45 26.13 -19.82
C ASP A 107 1.35 25.99 -20.89
N ALA A 108 1.55 26.64 -22.05
CA ALA A 108 0.53 26.67 -23.10
C ALA A 108 0.19 25.28 -23.67
N PHE A 109 1.18 24.39 -23.75
CA PHE A 109 0.96 23.03 -24.28
C PHE A 109 0.25 22.16 -23.22
N ALA A 110 0.76 22.10 -22.00
CA ALA A 110 0.19 21.27 -20.95
C ALA A 110 -1.24 21.72 -20.54
N SER A 111 -1.51 23.02 -20.46
CA SER A 111 -2.85 23.53 -20.14
C SER A 111 -3.88 23.21 -21.23
N ARG A 112 -3.50 23.30 -22.51
CA ARG A 112 -4.34 22.90 -23.63
C ARG A 112 -4.56 21.39 -23.65
N PHE A 113 -3.52 20.58 -23.37
CA PHE A 113 -3.63 19.14 -23.29
C PHE A 113 -4.61 18.72 -22.19
N ARG A 114 -4.50 19.31 -20.99
CA ARG A 114 -5.44 19.07 -19.89
C ARG A 114 -6.89 19.45 -20.30
N ARG A 115 -7.08 20.60 -20.93
CA ARG A 115 -8.41 21.06 -21.38
C ARG A 115 -9.00 20.12 -22.42
N MET A 116 -8.23 19.69 -23.41
CA MET A 116 -8.64 18.70 -24.41
C MET A 116 -9.13 17.41 -23.74
N LEU A 117 -8.38 16.87 -22.76
CA LEU A 117 -8.77 15.67 -22.02
C LEU A 117 -10.04 15.90 -21.20
N THR A 118 -10.16 17.05 -20.53
CA THR A 118 -11.33 17.39 -19.72
C THR A 118 -12.62 17.46 -20.56
N ILE A 119 -12.56 18.04 -21.75
CA ILE A 119 -13.71 18.13 -22.67
C ILE A 119 -14.05 16.76 -23.26
N GLY A 120 -13.02 15.96 -23.60
CA GLY A 120 -13.16 14.70 -24.32
C GLY A 120 -13.51 13.48 -23.46
N GLN A 121 -13.30 13.52 -22.15
CA GLN A 121 -13.34 12.34 -21.28
C GLN A 121 -14.64 11.53 -21.30
N PHE A 122 -15.77 12.16 -21.60
CA PHE A 122 -17.08 11.52 -21.66
C PHE A 122 -17.54 11.21 -23.09
N ARG A 123 -16.83 11.71 -24.12
CA ARG A 123 -17.19 11.55 -25.53
C ARG A 123 -16.36 10.53 -26.26
N ASP A 124 -15.10 10.39 -25.86
CA ASP A 124 -14.14 9.46 -26.49
C ASP A 124 -13.53 8.56 -25.39
N PRO A 125 -13.67 7.22 -25.48
CA PRO A 125 -13.16 6.27 -24.47
C PRO A 125 -11.65 6.39 -24.26
N GLU A 126 -10.89 6.75 -25.29
CA GLU A 126 -9.45 6.91 -25.17
C GLU A 126 -9.07 8.19 -24.47
N LEU A 127 -9.70 9.32 -24.82
CA LEU A 127 -9.51 10.56 -24.07
C LEU A 127 -9.93 10.40 -22.61
N GLY A 128 -10.98 9.62 -22.35
CA GLY A 128 -11.36 9.23 -20.98
C GLY A 128 -10.29 8.41 -20.27
N ARG A 129 -9.61 7.47 -20.97
CA ARG A 129 -8.50 6.71 -20.43
C ARG A 129 -7.29 7.62 -20.16
N LEU A 130 -6.93 8.48 -21.10
CA LEU A 130 -5.85 9.46 -20.95
C LEU A 130 -6.14 10.46 -19.81
N TYR A 131 -7.39 10.93 -19.71
CA TYR A 131 -7.81 11.80 -18.60
C TYR A 131 -7.54 11.14 -17.24
N ARG A 132 -7.96 9.89 -17.06
CA ARG A 132 -7.69 9.15 -15.83
C ARG A 132 -6.18 8.97 -15.60
N GLN A 133 -5.44 8.61 -16.63
CA GLN A 133 -3.99 8.39 -16.55
C GLN A 133 -3.23 9.65 -16.13
N TYR A 134 -3.55 10.80 -16.72
CA TYR A 134 -2.79 12.04 -16.48
C TYR A 134 -3.30 12.89 -15.32
N LEU A 135 -4.60 12.78 -14.96
CA LEU A 135 -5.22 13.71 -14.02
C LEU A 135 -5.89 13.04 -12.82
N VAL A 136 -6.12 11.72 -12.81
CA VAL A 136 -6.85 11.04 -11.73
C VAL A 136 -6.03 9.88 -11.18
N ASP A 137 -6.12 8.71 -11.81
CA ASP A 137 -5.54 7.46 -11.29
C ASP A 137 -4.00 7.49 -11.28
N GLY A 138 -3.40 8.07 -12.32
CA GLY A 138 -1.94 8.16 -12.44
C GLY A 138 -1.31 8.98 -11.32
N PRO A 139 -1.65 10.28 -11.16
CA PRO A 139 -1.11 11.10 -10.08
C PRO A 139 -1.45 10.58 -8.69
N LEU A 140 -2.68 10.06 -8.47
CA LEU A 140 -3.08 9.48 -7.20
C LEU A 140 -2.25 8.23 -6.86
N GLY A 141 -2.02 7.36 -7.84
CA GLY A 141 -1.18 6.17 -7.69
C GLY A 141 0.28 6.55 -7.41
N TYR A 142 0.83 7.46 -8.18
CA TYR A 142 2.19 7.96 -8.01
C TYR A 142 2.46 8.52 -6.61
N VAL A 143 1.57 9.38 -6.10
CA VAL A 143 1.67 9.93 -4.75
C VAL A 143 1.47 8.84 -3.69
N ALA A 144 0.56 7.88 -3.91
CA ALA A 144 0.36 6.76 -2.99
C ALA A 144 1.59 5.87 -2.89
N ASP A 145 2.28 5.61 -4.01
CA ASP A 145 3.51 4.81 -4.03
C ASP A 145 4.66 5.55 -3.31
N LEU A 146 4.79 6.87 -3.49
CA LEU A 146 5.73 7.69 -2.73
C LEU A 146 5.43 7.63 -1.22
N PHE A 147 4.17 7.71 -0.83
CA PHE A 147 3.77 7.64 0.58
C PHE A 147 3.97 6.26 1.17
N ALA A 148 3.74 5.20 0.40
CA ALA A 148 4.08 3.84 0.79
C ALA A 148 5.60 3.67 1.00
N ALA A 149 6.41 4.22 0.08
CA ALA A 149 7.88 4.21 0.20
C ALA A 149 8.40 5.05 1.39
N MET A 150 7.66 6.11 1.77
CA MET A 150 7.92 6.91 2.98
C MET A 150 7.44 6.23 4.28
N GLY A 151 6.77 5.06 4.22
CA GLY A 151 6.26 4.35 5.39
C GLY A 151 4.98 4.95 5.98
N LEU A 152 4.24 5.77 5.24
CA LEU A 152 3.00 6.37 5.75
C LEU A 152 1.88 5.32 5.87
N PRO A 153 1.11 5.30 6.98
CA PRO A 153 -0.06 4.45 7.10
C PRO A 153 -1.14 4.92 6.10
N ARG A 154 -1.86 3.95 5.51
CA ARG A 154 -2.94 4.23 4.54
C ARG A 154 -2.52 5.16 3.39
N PRO A 155 -1.46 4.80 2.62
CA PRO A 155 -0.83 5.69 1.66
C PRO A 155 -1.80 6.21 0.59
N ARG A 156 -2.79 5.43 0.20
CA ARG A 156 -3.80 5.82 -0.77
C ARG A 156 -4.77 6.89 -0.25
N GLU A 157 -5.19 6.80 1.02
CA GLU A 157 -6.03 7.83 1.65
C GLU A 157 -5.25 9.13 1.84
N GLU A 158 -4.00 9.04 2.29
CA GLU A 158 -3.14 10.21 2.43
C GLU A 158 -2.82 10.85 1.06
N ALA A 159 -2.64 10.05 0.01
CA ALA A 159 -2.47 10.55 -1.35
C ALA A 159 -3.73 11.29 -1.85
N ALA A 160 -4.93 10.78 -1.57
CA ALA A 160 -6.17 11.47 -1.91
C ALA A 160 -6.31 12.81 -1.17
N ARG A 161 -5.93 12.86 0.11
CA ARG A 161 -5.90 14.12 0.89
C ARG A 161 -4.87 15.11 0.38
N PHE A 162 -3.76 14.63 -0.13
CA PHE A 162 -2.68 15.47 -0.65
C PHE A 162 -3.00 15.99 -2.06
N TYR A 163 -3.39 15.11 -2.96
CA TYR A 163 -3.64 15.43 -4.38
C TYR A 163 -5.02 16.07 -4.63
N GLY A 164 -6.03 15.70 -3.83
CA GLY A 164 -7.41 16.18 -4.00
C GLY A 164 -7.54 17.71 -4.12
N PRO A 165 -6.91 18.52 -3.26
CA PRO A 165 -6.89 19.97 -3.42
C PRO A 165 -6.31 20.45 -4.74
N MET A 166 -5.20 19.86 -5.21
CA MET A 166 -4.58 20.19 -6.49
C MET A 166 -5.51 19.90 -7.66
N PHE A 167 -6.16 18.74 -7.64
CA PHE A 167 -7.15 18.36 -8.66
C PHE A 167 -8.34 19.32 -8.68
N LEU A 168 -8.88 19.70 -7.52
CA LEU A 168 -9.95 20.71 -7.40
C LEU A 168 -9.52 22.08 -7.97
N LEU A 169 -8.31 22.51 -7.63
CA LEU A 169 -7.81 23.83 -7.99
C LEU A 169 -7.52 23.99 -9.49
N TYR A 170 -7.36 22.91 -10.26
CA TYR A 170 -7.35 23.00 -11.73
C TYR A 170 -8.66 23.60 -12.26
N GLY A 171 -9.82 23.14 -11.77
CA GLY A 171 -11.11 23.66 -12.18
C GLY A 171 -11.32 25.11 -11.73
N VAL A 172 -10.90 25.46 -10.51
CA VAL A 172 -10.99 26.82 -9.98
C VAL A 172 -10.11 27.77 -10.80
N HIS A 173 -8.88 27.35 -11.15
CA HIS A 173 -7.98 28.13 -12.00
C HIS A 173 -8.55 28.37 -13.41
N ASP A 174 -9.19 27.34 -13.99
CA ASP A 174 -9.78 27.48 -15.33
C ASP A 174 -11.00 28.40 -15.35
N GLY A 175 -11.76 28.44 -14.26
CA GLY A 175 -12.90 29.34 -14.10
C GLY A 175 -12.53 30.77 -13.67
N ALA A 176 -11.27 31.01 -13.35
CA ALA A 176 -10.80 32.36 -12.97
C ALA A 176 -10.70 33.28 -14.22
N GLU A 177 -11.33 34.42 -14.17
CA GLU A 177 -11.45 35.34 -15.33
C GLU A 177 -10.21 36.20 -15.54
N ASP A 178 -9.55 36.61 -14.47
CA ASP A 178 -8.43 37.53 -14.53
C ASP A 178 -7.10 36.95 -13.99
N PRO A 179 -5.95 37.54 -14.34
CA PRO A 179 -4.63 37.07 -13.89
C PRO A 179 -4.45 37.11 -12.37
N ALA A 180 -5.08 38.05 -11.66
CA ALA A 180 -4.94 38.17 -10.21
C ALA A 180 -5.68 37.01 -9.51
N ALA A 181 -6.89 36.65 -9.98
CA ALA A 181 -7.63 35.48 -9.51
C ALA A 181 -6.83 34.19 -9.77
N LYS A 182 -6.21 34.00 -10.94
CA LYS A 182 -5.34 32.87 -11.25
C LYS A 182 -4.11 32.79 -10.33
N ALA A 183 -3.48 33.91 -10.06
CA ALA A 183 -2.36 34.00 -9.12
C ALA A 183 -2.79 33.64 -7.69
N ALA A 184 -3.97 34.07 -7.25
CA ALA A 184 -4.51 33.70 -5.94
C ALA A 184 -4.76 32.19 -5.80
N VAL A 185 -5.24 31.52 -6.84
CA VAL A 185 -5.40 30.06 -6.87
C VAL A 185 -4.05 29.37 -6.72
N SER A 186 -3.01 29.82 -7.42
CA SER A 186 -1.65 29.28 -7.31
C SER A 186 -1.08 29.48 -5.91
N ALA A 187 -1.27 30.65 -5.29
CA ALA A 187 -0.85 30.94 -3.92
C ALA A 187 -1.58 30.06 -2.88
N LEU A 188 -2.88 29.82 -3.10
CA LEU A 188 -3.66 28.89 -2.26
C LEU A 188 -3.09 27.46 -2.35
N LEU A 189 -2.79 26.98 -3.54
CA LEU A 189 -2.15 25.67 -3.69
C LEU A 189 -0.80 25.61 -2.96
N ASP A 190 0.05 26.61 -3.14
CA ASP A 190 1.35 26.70 -2.49
C ASP A 190 1.22 26.55 -0.96
N THR A 191 0.23 27.23 -0.38
CA THR A 191 -0.08 27.16 1.06
C THR A 191 -0.52 25.76 1.48
N LEU A 192 -1.44 25.14 0.73
CA LEU A 192 -1.99 23.81 1.04
C LEU A 192 -0.92 22.73 0.92
N VAL A 193 -0.09 22.77 -0.12
CA VAL A 193 0.99 21.80 -0.34
C VAL A 193 2.09 21.96 0.71
N GLU A 194 2.44 23.19 1.12
CA GLU A 194 3.39 23.42 2.21
C GLU A 194 2.90 22.88 3.56
N ALA A 195 1.63 23.15 3.89
CA ALA A 195 1.02 22.64 5.11
C ALA A 195 0.99 21.10 5.10
N ALA A 196 0.64 20.50 3.95
CA ALA A 196 0.66 19.05 3.78
C ALA A 196 2.10 18.49 3.90
N GLY A 197 3.09 19.11 3.26
CA GLY A 197 4.50 18.72 3.35
C GLY A 197 5.04 18.75 4.78
N LYS A 198 4.71 19.80 5.56
CA LYS A 198 5.06 19.89 6.99
C LYS A 198 4.39 18.80 7.82
N ARG A 199 3.10 18.50 7.55
CA ARG A 199 2.36 17.41 8.21
C ARG A 199 2.96 16.06 7.88
N LEU A 200 3.25 15.81 6.62
CA LEU A 200 3.86 14.56 6.13
C LEU A 200 5.28 14.39 6.67
N GLY A 201 6.08 15.45 6.72
CA GLY A 201 7.40 15.44 7.35
C GLY A 201 7.35 15.07 8.83
N LYS A 202 6.37 15.60 9.58
CA LYS A 202 6.13 15.18 10.97
C LYS A 202 5.61 13.75 11.08
N ALA A 203 4.75 13.29 10.18
CA ALA A 203 4.24 11.92 10.17
C ALA A 203 5.31 10.92 9.73
N ALA A 204 6.07 11.21 8.67
CA ALA A 204 7.22 10.41 8.25
C ALA A 204 8.36 10.46 9.29
N GLY A 205 8.55 11.59 9.99
CA GLY A 205 9.45 11.71 11.12
C GLY A 205 8.99 10.88 12.33
N ARG A 206 7.69 10.88 12.64
CA ARG A 206 7.09 10.02 13.67
C ARG A 206 7.11 8.54 13.27
N GLY A 207 6.84 8.21 12.01
CA GLY A 207 7.02 6.87 11.46
C GLY A 207 8.49 6.44 11.52
N ARG A 208 9.43 7.31 11.11
CA ARG A 208 10.88 7.04 11.20
C ARG A 208 11.43 7.08 12.63
N THR A 209 10.89 7.89 13.54
CA THR A 209 11.28 7.87 14.96
C THR A 209 10.64 6.71 15.72
N ALA A 210 9.48 6.20 15.29
CA ALA A 210 8.92 4.95 15.82
C ALA A 210 9.62 3.71 15.23
N GLU A 211 10.16 3.79 14.00
CA GLU A 211 10.87 2.68 13.32
C GLU A 211 12.41 2.78 13.38
N ARG A 212 12.98 3.95 13.63
CA ARG A 212 14.44 4.19 13.73
C ARG A 212 14.93 4.39 15.16
N THR A 213 14.42 3.65 16.10
CA THR A 213 15.17 3.38 17.31
C THR A 213 15.94 2.08 17.04
N GLU A 214 17.23 2.20 16.70
CA GLU A 214 18.19 1.10 16.68
C GLU A 214 18.10 0.09 15.51
N GLY A 215 18.10 0.49 14.25
CA GLY A 215 18.26 -0.44 13.11
C GLY A 215 17.12 -1.46 12.94
N LEU A 216 15.96 -1.23 13.57
CA LEU A 216 14.80 -2.11 13.56
C LEU A 216 13.86 -1.78 12.39
N VAL A 217 13.54 -2.79 11.58
CA VAL A 217 12.59 -2.70 10.46
C VAL A 217 11.53 -3.79 10.59
N ILE A 218 10.24 -3.43 10.50
CA ILE A 218 9.13 -4.38 10.38
C ILE A 218 8.58 -4.28 8.96
N ARG A 219 8.65 -5.38 8.22
CA ARG A 219 8.21 -5.47 6.82
C ARG A 219 7.48 -6.77 6.54
N ARG A 220 6.85 -6.88 5.38
CA ARG A 220 6.30 -8.15 4.91
C ARG A 220 7.42 -9.16 4.63
N GLU A 221 7.12 -10.44 4.91
CA GLU A 221 7.95 -11.56 4.49
C GLU A 221 7.99 -11.64 2.95
N THR A 222 9.14 -11.94 2.41
CA THR A 222 9.34 -12.24 0.99
C THR A 222 9.67 -13.73 0.79
N VAL A 223 9.56 -14.21 -0.44
CA VAL A 223 9.91 -15.61 -0.76
C VAL A 223 11.37 -15.92 -0.38
N ARG A 224 12.27 -14.93 -0.45
CA ARG A 224 13.69 -15.08 -0.08
C ARG A 224 13.90 -15.28 1.41
N ASP A 225 12.99 -14.77 2.23
CA ASP A 225 13.07 -14.87 3.70
C ASP A 225 12.61 -16.21 4.24
N ARG A 226 11.76 -16.95 3.49
CA ARG A 226 11.01 -18.11 3.96
C ARG A 226 11.87 -19.10 4.73
N ARG A 227 13.02 -19.47 4.20
CA ARG A 227 13.92 -20.44 4.86
C ARG A 227 14.52 -19.88 6.14
N ALA A 228 14.96 -18.63 6.12
CA ALA A 228 15.53 -17.98 7.30
C ALA A 228 14.47 -17.80 8.40
N VAL A 229 13.23 -17.49 8.01
CA VAL A 229 12.08 -17.36 8.92
C VAL A 229 11.70 -18.72 9.53
N GLU A 230 11.68 -19.81 8.74
CA GLU A 230 11.44 -21.16 9.26
C GLU A 230 12.50 -21.56 10.30
N VAL A 231 13.77 -21.22 10.05
CA VAL A 231 14.85 -21.42 11.03
C VAL A 231 14.61 -20.58 12.27
N LEU A 232 14.28 -19.30 12.12
CA LEU A 232 14.01 -18.37 13.22
C LEU A 232 12.87 -18.89 14.11
N VAL A 233 11.75 -19.30 13.52
CA VAL A 233 10.59 -19.85 14.25
C VAL A 233 10.99 -21.12 14.98
N ARG A 234 11.70 -22.04 14.30
CA ARG A 234 12.17 -23.29 14.89
C ARG A 234 13.08 -23.04 16.10
N GLU A 235 14.03 -22.11 15.99
CA GLU A 235 14.92 -21.74 17.09
C GLU A 235 14.16 -21.12 18.27
N ALA A 236 13.22 -20.23 17.99
CA ALA A 236 12.47 -19.51 19.03
C ALA A 236 11.52 -20.42 19.83
N PHE A 237 10.97 -21.47 19.19
CA PHE A 237 10.01 -22.39 19.83
C PHE A 237 10.61 -23.74 20.21
N TRP A 238 11.91 -24.00 19.96
CA TRP A 238 12.52 -25.29 20.26
C TRP A 238 12.46 -25.64 21.75
N ASN A 239 11.80 -26.76 22.08
CA ASN A 239 11.58 -27.23 23.44
C ASN A 239 10.79 -26.26 24.34
N VAL A 240 10.00 -25.33 23.78
CA VAL A 240 9.22 -24.40 24.58
C VAL A 240 7.91 -25.04 25.06
N TYR A 241 7.04 -25.42 24.14
CA TYR A 241 5.73 -26.00 24.50
C TYR A 241 5.72 -27.51 24.52
N ARG A 242 6.68 -28.14 23.85
CA ARG A 242 6.85 -29.61 23.74
C ARG A 242 8.29 -29.95 23.40
N PRO A 243 8.70 -31.24 23.48
CA PRO A 243 9.97 -31.65 22.92
C PRO A 243 10.04 -31.42 21.43
N GLY A 244 11.00 -30.61 20.97
CA GLY A 244 11.07 -30.14 19.58
C GLY A 244 10.27 -28.88 19.30
N CYS A 245 9.77 -28.73 18.05
CA CYS A 245 9.01 -27.58 17.57
C CYS A 245 8.05 -28.05 16.47
N LEU A 246 6.81 -27.53 16.44
CA LEU A 246 5.85 -27.68 15.36
C LEU A 246 5.58 -26.37 14.61
N GLU A 247 5.84 -25.26 15.24
CA GLU A 247 5.42 -23.92 14.82
C GLU A 247 6.02 -23.53 13.46
N HIS A 248 7.25 -23.95 13.15
CA HIS A 248 7.89 -23.73 11.84
C HIS A 248 7.20 -24.51 10.70
N TRP A 249 6.63 -25.69 10.99
CA TRP A 249 5.80 -26.44 10.07
C TRP A 249 4.43 -25.79 9.88
N VAL A 250 3.81 -25.34 10.95
CA VAL A 250 2.52 -24.62 10.92
C VAL A 250 2.63 -23.40 10.01
N LEU A 251 3.67 -22.58 10.19
CA LEU A 251 3.94 -21.44 9.31
C LEU A 251 4.16 -21.90 7.84
N HIS A 252 4.96 -22.93 7.63
CA HIS A 252 5.24 -23.47 6.29
C HIS A 252 3.94 -23.87 5.58
N ARG A 253 3.04 -24.57 6.26
CA ARG A 253 1.78 -25.05 5.70
C ARG A 253 0.78 -23.91 5.44
N PHE A 254 0.67 -22.95 6.34
CA PHE A 254 -0.26 -21.85 6.16
C PHE A 254 0.08 -20.92 4.98
N ARG A 255 1.32 -20.83 4.55
CA ARG A 255 1.67 -20.00 3.38
C ARG A 255 0.96 -20.40 2.09
N ASP A 256 0.54 -21.65 1.98
CA ASP A 256 -0.21 -22.20 0.85
C ASP A 256 -1.73 -22.34 1.14
N ASP A 257 -2.18 -21.98 2.35
CA ASP A 257 -3.58 -22.04 2.77
C ASP A 257 -4.34 -20.78 2.28
N PRO A 258 -5.56 -20.93 1.73
CA PRO A 258 -6.40 -19.78 1.34
C PRO A 258 -6.74 -18.84 2.50
N ALA A 259 -6.76 -19.31 3.73
CA ALA A 259 -7.01 -18.51 4.92
C ALA A 259 -5.82 -17.61 5.29
N PHE A 260 -4.62 -17.85 4.76
CA PHE A 260 -3.43 -17.09 5.08
C PHE A 260 -3.54 -15.62 4.65
N VAL A 261 -3.21 -14.69 5.54
CA VAL A 261 -3.26 -13.26 5.25
C VAL A 261 -1.87 -12.74 4.92
N ARG A 262 -1.51 -12.79 3.65
CA ARG A 262 -0.17 -12.42 3.15
C ARG A 262 0.24 -10.99 3.51
N GLU A 263 -0.71 -10.08 3.66
CA GLU A 263 -0.49 -8.69 4.07
C GLU A 263 -0.05 -8.58 5.54
N LEU A 264 -0.33 -9.61 6.34
CA LEU A 264 -0.02 -9.71 7.77
C LEU A 264 1.05 -10.76 8.08
N ASP A 265 1.72 -11.28 7.08
CA ASP A 265 2.92 -12.11 7.23
C ASP A 265 4.13 -11.17 7.37
N LEU A 266 4.49 -10.86 8.62
CA LEU A 266 5.45 -9.82 8.96
C LEU A 266 6.72 -10.39 9.57
N VAL A 267 7.84 -9.81 9.15
CA VAL A 267 9.16 -10.06 9.74
C VAL A 267 9.71 -8.79 10.38
N MET A 268 10.50 -8.96 11.42
CA MET A 268 11.26 -7.90 12.06
C MET A 268 12.74 -8.13 11.81
N GLU A 269 13.42 -7.12 11.31
CA GLU A 269 14.88 -7.08 11.18
C GLU A 269 15.49 -6.13 12.21
N LYS A 270 16.62 -6.53 12.74
CA LYS A 270 17.50 -5.66 13.55
C LYS A 270 18.87 -5.68 12.91
N ASP A 271 19.38 -4.50 12.50
CA ASP A 271 20.69 -4.35 11.86
C ASP A 271 20.88 -5.29 10.65
N GLY A 272 19.83 -5.47 9.83
CA GLY A 272 19.82 -6.34 8.65
C GLY A 272 19.65 -7.85 8.94
N ARG A 273 19.55 -8.26 10.21
CA ARG A 273 19.30 -9.66 10.62
C ARG A 273 17.81 -9.85 10.94
N LEU A 274 17.21 -10.91 10.45
CA LEU A 274 15.86 -11.33 10.84
C LEU A 274 15.86 -11.75 12.31
N VAL A 275 15.03 -11.08 13.13
CA VAL A 275 14.95 -11.30 14.58
C VAL A 275 13.52 -11.53 15.07
N GLY A 276 12.51 -11.38 14.23
CA GLY A 276 11.13 -11.64 14.61
C GLY A 276 10.25 -12.00 13.43
N GLN A 277 9.14 -12.70 13.71
CA GLN A 277 8.11 -13.08 12.75
C GLN A 277 6.75 -13.13 13.43
N ASN A 278 5.69 -12.74 12.70
CA ASN A 278 4.30 -12.90 13.09
C ASN A 278 3.44 -13.14 11.86
N MET A 279 2.45 -14.03 11.97
CA MET A 279 1.49 -14.29 10.89
C MET A 279 0.05 -14.32 11.40
N PHE A 280 -0.88 -14.13 10.47
CA PHE A 280 -2.32 -14.23 10.74
C PHE A 280 -3.02 -15.06 9.67
N VAL A 281 -4.10 -15.70 10.10
CA VAL A 281 -5.01 -16.43 9.22
C VAL A 281 -6.45 -15.97 9.46
N ARG A 282 -7.28 -16.02 8.42
CA ARG A 282 -8.73 -15.79 8.56
C ARG A 282 -9.33 -16.91 9.37
N ALA A 283 -10.19 -16.54 10.31
CA ALA A 283 -10.92 -17.46 11.18
C ALA A 283 -12.34 -16.92 11.41
N GLY A 284 -13.13 -17.62 12.19
CA GLY A 284 -14.50 -17.22 12.49
C GLY A 284 -14.96 -17.61 13.89
N ILE A 285 -15.89 -16.82 14.43
CA ILE A 285 -16.70 -17.20 15.59
C ILE A 285 -18.02 -17.77 15.09
N ARG A 286 -18.31 -19.02 15.36
CA ARG A 286 -19.62 -19.64 15.10
C ARG A 286 -20.61 -19.12 16.13
N ARG A 287 -21.61 -18.34 15.68
CA ARG A 287 -22.61 -17.73 16.56
C ARG A 287 -23.60 -18.75 17.06
N ASP A 288 -24.07 -18.62 18.29
CA ASP A 288 -25.12 -19.46 18.87
C ASP A 288 -26.45 -19.33 18.11
N GLY A 289 -26.76 -18.15 17.57
CA GLY A 289 -27.92 -17.87 16.74
C GLY A 289 -27.73 -18.17 15.25
N GLY A 290 -26.66 -18.85 14.87
CA GLY A 290 -26.33 -19.16 13.47
C GLY A 290 -25.46 -18.11 12.78
N GLY A 291 -24.77 -18.54 11.74
CA GLY A 291 -23.81 -17.73 10.99
C GLY A 291 -22.44 -17.62 11.66
N THR A 292 -21.50 -16.97 10.98
CA THR A 292 -20.11 -16.82 11.41
C THR A 292 -19.69 -15.36 11.40
N VAL A 293 -19.05 -14.90 12.47
CA VAL A 293 -18.42 -13.57 12.54
C VAL A 293 -16.97 -13.72 12.10
N PRO A 294 -16.51 -13.05 11.06
CA PRO A 294 -15.13 -13.15 10.59
C PRO A 294 -14.17 -12.47 11.57
N ILE A 295 -13.10 -13.16 11.90
CA ILE A 295 -12.01 -12.67 12.75
C ILE A 295 -10.67 -13.09 12.17
N LEU A 296 -9.58 -12.69 12.81
CA LEU A 296 -8.25 -13.26 12.62
C LEU A 296 -7.88 -14.22 13.75
N ALA A 297 -7.23 -15.31 13.42
CA ALA A 297 -6.37 -16.07 14.33
C ALA A 297 -4.92 -15.64 14.10
N MET A 298 -4.13 -15.58 15.16
CA MET A 298 -2.74 -15.13 15.13
C MET A 298 -1.78 -16.23 15.57
N GLY A 299 -0.65 -16.29 14.93
CA GLY A 299 0.50 -17.12 15.34
C GLY A 299 0.90 -18.17 14.30
N PRO A 300 2.15 -18.63 14.41
CA PRO A 300 3.12 -18.29 15.45
C PRO A 300 3.56 -16.82 15.42
N ILE A 301 3.90 -16.26 16.57
CA ILE A 301 4.65 -15.01 16.73
C ILE A 301 5.92 -15.30 17.54
N CYS A 302 7.07 -14.87 17.05
CA CYS A 302 8.34 -15.13 17.72
C CYS A 302 9.35 -13.99 17.60
N ILE A 303 10.31 -14.02 18.54
CA ILE A 303 11.53 -13.21 18.49
C ILE A 303 12.71 -14.18 18.70
N ALA A 304 13.80 -13.93 17.99
CA ALA A 304 15.04 -14.68 18.11
C ALA A 304 15.48 -14.82 19.56
N PRO A 305 15.93 -16.00 20.04
CA PRO A 305 16.21 -16.25 21.45
C PRO A 305 17.14 -15.22 22.10
N ASP A 306 18.18 -14.81 21.37
CA ASP A 306 19.16 -13.80 21.80
C ASP A 306 18.66 -12.36 21.81
N CYS A 307 17.48 -12.12 21.20
CA CYS A 307 16.81 -10.82 21.12
C CYS A 307 15.54 -10.73 21.99
N GLN A 308 15.20 -11.79 22.72
CA GLN A 308 14.03 -11.81 23.61
C GLN A 308 14.20 -10.89 24.83
N ARG A 309 13.08 -10.58 25.52
CA ARG A 309 13.01 -9.73 26.71
C ARG A 309 13.49 -8.28 26.53
N GLN A 310 13.64 -7.82 25.30
CA GLN A 310 14.03 -6.44 24.93
C GLN A 310 12.83 -5.61 24.44
N GLY A 311 11.59 -6.07 24.64
CA GLY A 311 10.38 -5.37 24.19
C GLY A 311 10.04 -5.58 22.71
N LEU A 312 10.88 -6.28 21.93
CA LEU A 312 10.72 -6.45 20.49
C LEU A 312 9.43 -7.22 20.13
N GLY A 313 9.08 -8.24 20.92
CA GLY A 313 7.84 -9.00 20.71
C GLY A 313 6.58 -8.14 20.83
N LYS A 314 6.54 -7.21 21.79
CA LYS A 314 5.43 -6.26 21.92
C LYS A 314 5.39 -5.31 20.73
N ARG A 315 6.52 -4.78 20.28
CA ARG A 315 6.60 -3.87 19.12
C ARG A 315 6.12 -4.56 17.84
N LEU A 316 6.56 -5.80 17.59
CA LEU A 316 6.10 -6.59 16.43
C LEU A 316 4.60 -6.84 16.51
N LEU A 317 4.08 -7.24 17.68
CA LEU A 317 2.66 -7.47 17.90
C LEU A 317 1.83 -6.21 17.66
N ASP A 318 2.20 -5.08 18.27
CA ASP A 318 1.45 -3.82 18.13
C ASP A 318 1.41 -3.35 16.66
N ALA A 319 2.54 -3.37 15.96
CA ALA A 319 2.59 -3.05 14.54
C ALA A 319 1.72 -3.99 13.66
N SER A 320 1.70 -5.28 14.02
CA SER A 320 0.85 -6.27 13.33
C SER A 320 -0.64 -5.98 13.55
N LEU A 321 -1.04 -5.62 14.77
CA LEU A 321 -2.43 -5.29 15.12
C LEU A 321 -2.89 -3.99 14.46
N GLU A 322 -2.05 -2.97 14.42
CA GLU A 322 -2.31 -1.71 13.72
C GLU A 322 -2.53 -1.96 12.23
N ARG A 323 -1.70 -2.81 11.62
CA ARG A 323 -1.84 -3.18 10.21
C ARG A 323 -3.09 -4.00 9.96
N ALA A 324 -3.46 -4.94 10.86
CA ALA A 324 -4.69 -5.69 10.77
C ALA A 324 -5.93 -4.79 10.87
N ALA A 325 -5.93 -3.81 11.78
CA ALA A 325 -6.99 -2.80 11.90
C ALA A 325 -7.09 -1.94 10.63
N ALA A 326 -5.96 -1.52 10.06
CA ALA A 326 -5.91 -0.73 8.82
C ALA A 326 -6.45 -1.50 7.60
N LEU A 327 -6.32 -2.84 7.59
CA LEU A 327 -6.91 -3.72 6.58
C LEU A 327 -8.42 -3.99 6.81
N GLY A 328 -9.01 -3.44 7.88
CA GLY A 328 -10.46 -3.53 8.15
C GLY A 328 -10.88 -4.73 8.97
N TYR A 329 -9.95 -5.52 9.52
CA TYR A 329 -10.29 -6.63 10.41
C TYR A 329 -10.87 -6.13 11.74
N GLY A 330 -11.91 -6.81 12.23
CA GLY A 330 -12.67 -6.36 13.40
C GLY A 330 -12.14 -6.87 14.73
N ALA A 331 -11.59 -8.08 14.78
CA ALA A 331 -11.08 -8.70 16.00
C ALA A 331 -10.02 -9.77 15.71
N VAL A 332 -9.21 -10.08 16.73
CA VAL A 332 -8.21 -11.16 16.73
C VAL A 332 -8.45 -12.08 17.92
N CYS A 333 -8.47 -13.39 17.71
CA CYS A 333 -8.53 -14.41 18.75
C CYS A 333 -7.42 -15.44 18.57
N PHE A 334 -6.88 -15.96 19.67
CA PHE A 334 -5.86 -17.03 19.66
C PHE A 334 -5.60 -17.57 21.08
N GLU A 335 -4.77 -18.61 21.19
CA GLU A 335 -4.29 -19.14 22.45
C GLU A 335 -2.97 -18.47 22.85
N GLY A 336 -2.92 -17.92 24.07
CA GLY A 336 -1.72 -17.22 24.54
C GLY A 336 -1.68 -16.91 26.03
N ASN A 337 -0.53 -16.41 26.49
CA ASN A 337 -0.34 -15.99 27.87
C ASN A 337 -0.76 -14.56 28.08
N ILE A 338 -1.80 -14.34 28.90
CA ILE A 338 -2.33 -13.00 29.20
C ILE A 338 -1.28 -12.06 29.81
N ALA A 339 -0.29 -12.57 30.55
CA ALA A 339 0.77 -11.73 31.12
C ALA A 339 1.62 -11.01 30.06
N PHE A 340 1.75 -11.61 28.89
CA PHE A 340 2.41 -10.99 27.74
C PHE A 340 1.42 -10.18 26.88
N TYR A 341 0.36 -10.83 26.39
CA TYR A 341 -0.54 -10.25 25.40
C TYR A 341 -1.49 -9.17 25.97
N GLY A 342 -1.77 -9.21 27.28
CA GLY A 342 -2.54 -8.18 27.97
C GLY A 342 -1.92 -6.78 27.85
N LYS A 343 -0.58 -6.69 27.70
CA LYS A 343 0.16 -5.41 27.49
C LYS A 343 -0.15 -4.76 26.12
N SER A 344 -0.70 -5.52 25.19
CA SER A 344 -1.18 -5.05 23.89
C SER A 344 -2.71 -5.00 23.80
N GLY A 345 -3.40 -5.07 24.97
CA GLY A 345 -4.84 -4.88 25.08
C GLY A 345 -5.68 -6.13 24.82
N PHE A 346 -5.08 -7.33 24.81
CA PHE A 346 -5.85 -8.58 24.81
C PHE A 346 -6.46 -8.85 26.17
N VAL A 347 -7.62 -9.47 26.19
CA VAL A 347 -8.33 -9.93 27.37
C VAL A 347 -8.81 -11.36 27.18
N PRO A 348 -9.15 -12.12 28.25
CA PRO A 348 -9.81 -13.42 28.09
C PRO A 348 -11.08 -13.29 27.24
N ALA A 349 -11.24 -14.14 26.25
CA ALA A 349 -12.28 -14.04 25.23
C ALA A 349 -13.71 -14.19 25.81
N ARG A 350 -13.86 -14.84 26.99
CA ARG A 350 -15.11 -14.89 27.74
C ARG A 350 -15.69 -13.52 28.09
N ARG A 351 -14.88 -12.45 28.12
CA ARG A 351 -15.37 -11.07 28.32
C ARG A 351 -16.26 -10.59 27.17
N PHE A 352 -16.10 -11.19 26.00
CA PHE A 352 -16.92 -10.94 24.81
C PHE A 352 -18.02 -11.99 24.63
N GLY A 353 -18.23 -12.92 25.59
CA GLY A 353 -19.20 -14.00 25.46
C GLY A 353 -18.75 -15.13 24.53
N LEU A 354 -17.45 -15.24 24.26
CA LEU A 354 -16.89 -16.25 23.37
C LEU A 354 -16.39 -17.46 24.16
N ARG A 355 -16.62 -18.65 23.63
CA ARG A 355 -16.21 -19.95 24.18
C ARG A 355 -15.18 -20.60 23.24
N TYR A 356 -14.29 -21.39 23.83
CA TYR A 356 -13.32 -22.19 23.06
C TYR A 356 -13.92 -23.56 22.76
N HIS A 357 -13.82 -24.00 21.50
CA HIS A 357 -14.40 -25.27 21.03
C HIS A 357 -13.84 -26.47 21.80
N GLY A 358 -14.75 -27.35 22.22
CA GLY A 358 -14.41 -28.58 22.91
C GLY A 358 -13.94 -28.41 24.35
N LEU A 359 -13.91 -27.18 24.89
CA LEU A 359 -13.58 -26.95 26.29
C LEU A 359 -14.83 -27.19 27.16
N PRO A 360 -14.75 -28.06 28.22
CA PRO A 360 -15.87 -28.29 29.13
C PRO A 360 -16.30 -27.00 29.84
N GLU A 361 -17.57 -26.90 30.17
CA GLU A 361 -18.10 -25.78 30.94
C GLU A 361 -17.42 -25.68 32.32
N GLY A 362 -16.95 -24.49 32.69
CA GLY A 362 -16.21 -24.23 33.93
C GLY A 362 -14.72 -24.59 33.89
N ALA A 363 -14.21 -25.13 32.80
CA ALA A 363 -12.77 -25.34 32.62
C ALA A 363 -12.02 -24.00 32.50
N ASP A 364 -10.72 -24.02 32.80
CA ASP A 364 -9.88 -22.82 32.64
C ASP A 364 -9.73 -22.45 31.14
N ASP A 365 -10.25 -21.32 30.77
CA ASP A 365 -10.18 -20.71 29.43
C ASP A 365 -9.27 -19.47 29.39
N SER A 366 -8.48 -19.24 30.43
CA SER A 366 -7.63 -18.04 30.58
C SER A 366 -6.59 -17.89 29.46
N PHE A 367 -6.26 -18.99 28.77
CA PHE A 367 -5.38 -19.03 27.62
C PHE A 367 -6.04 -18.54 26.32
N PHE A 368 -7.37 -18.55 26.23
CA PHE A 368 -8.10 -18.09 25.07
C PHE A 368 -8.30 -16.58 25.13
N LEU A 369 -7.58 -15.86 24.29
CA LEU A 369 -7.49 -14.41 24.30
C LEU A 369 -8.17 -13.80 23.07
N CYS A 370 -8.76 -12.61 23.30
CA CYS A 370 -9.38 -11.83 22.23
C CYS A 370 -9.09 -10.35 22.38
N LYS A 371 -8.99 -9.65 21.25
CA LYS A 371 -8.93 -8.20 21.17
C LYS A 371 -9.78 -7.70 20.03
N GLU A 372 -10.66 -6.73 20.29
CA GLU A 372 -11.30 -5.94 19.25
C GLU A 372 -10.28 -4.97 18.64
N LEU A 373 -10.21 -4.97 17.30
CA LEU A 373 -9.47 -3.98 16.51
C LEU A 373 -10.37 -2.80 16.12
N ARG A 374 -11.67 -3.06 16.03
CA ARG A 374 -12.72 -2.07 15.83
C ARG A 374 -13.65 -2.09 17.04
N PRO A 375 -13.76 -1.00 17.81
CA PRO A 375 -14.60 -0.96 19.00
C PRO A 375 -16.05 -1.38 18.71
N GLY A 376 -16.59 -2.25 19.56
CA GLY A 376 -17.96 -2.76 19.42
C GLY A 376 -18.16 -3.84 18.35
N TYR A 377 -17.11 -4.32 17.72
CA TYR A 377 -17.24 -5.34 16.65
C TYR A 377 -17.86 -6.65 17.15
N LEU A 378 -17.59 -7.04 18.38
CA LEU A 378 -18.12 -8.24 19.03
C LEU A 378 -19.32 -7.95 19.96
N SER A 379 -19.86 -6.73 19.93
CA SER A 379 -20.98 -6.35 20.78
C SER A 379 -22.20 -7.22 20.47
N GLY A 380 -22.76 -7.86 21.52
CA GLY A 380 -23.91 -8.76 21.39
C GLY A 380 -23.62 -10.11 20.72
N ILE A 381 -22.36 -10.41 20.40
CA ILE A 381 -21.95 -11.69 19.85
C ILE A 381 -21.75 -12.70 20.97
N ARG A 382 -22.44 -13.86 20.86
CA ARG A 382 -22.16 -15.07 21.65
C ARG A 382 -21.86 -16.20 20.68
N GLY A 383 -20.85 -17.00 20.96
CA GLY A 383 -20.46 -18.04 20.02
C GLY A 383 -19.19 -18.79 20.44
N GLU A 384 -18.78 -19.66 19.56
CA GLU A 384 -17.69 -20.59 19.77
C GLU A 384 -16.58 -20.36 18.73
N TYR A 385 -15.36 -20.32 19.22
CA TYR A 385 -14.16 -20.29 18.38
C TYR A 385 -13.53 -21.68 18.32
N ALA A 386 -13.20 -22.11 17.11
CA ALA A 386 -12.34 -23.27 16.90
C ALA A 386 -11.06 -22.79 16.17
N PRO A 387 -9.88 -23.24 16.62
CA PRO A 387 -8.64 -22.96 15.89
C PRO A 387 -8.72 -23.46 14.45
N PRO A 388 -8.22 -22.72 13.45
CA PRO A 388 -8.11 -23.20 12.08
C PRO A 388 -7.34 -24.51 11.97
N ASP A 389 -7.83 -25.39 11.11
CA ASP A 389 -7.33 -26.76 10.92
C ASP A 389 -5.83 -26.85 10.60
N GLY A 390 -5.27 -25.82 9.96
CA GLY A 390 -3.83 -25.77 9.64
C GLY A 390 -2.90 -25.83 10.84
N TYR A 391 -3.38 -25.40 12.04
CA TYR A 391 -2.59 -25.52 13.27
C TYR A 391 -2.35 -26.99 13.69
N PHE A 392 -3.18 -27.91 13.24
CA PHE A 392 -3.07 -29.35 13.54
C PHE A 392 -2.43 -30.15 12.41
N SER A 393 -1.84 -29.49 11.42
CA SER A 393 -1.27 -30.13 10.24
C SER A 393 -0.14 -31.12 10.55
N ALA A 394 0.67 -30.88 11.58
CA ALA A 394 1.72 -31.81 11.99
C ALA A 394 1.19 -33.16 12.53
N GLN A 395 0.04 -33.13 13.22
CA GLN A 395 -0.62 -34.33 13.71
C GLN A 395 -1.33 -35.12 12.59
N ARG A 396 -1.85 -34.40 11.58
CA ARG A 396 -2.54 -35.00 10.43
C ARG A 396 -1.58 -35.56 9.37
N GLU A 397 -0.42 -34.94 9.26
CA GLU A 397 0.59 -35.28 8.23
C GLU A 397 1.97 -35.57 8.88
N PRO A 398 2.08 -36.58 9.78
CA PRO A 398 3.29 -36.79 10.57
C PRO A 398 4.52 -37.11 9.72
N ASP A 399 4.35 -37.86 8.64
CA ASP A 399 5.47 -38.22 7.75
C ASP A 399 5.98 -37.03 6.95
N ALA A 400 5.05 -36.16 6.47
CA ALA A 400 5.41 -34.94 5.77
C ALA A 400 6.10 -33.94 6.71
N PHE A 401 5.63 -33.83 7.96
CA PHE A 401 6.29 -33.03 8.98
C PHE A 401 7.70 -33.60 9.30
N ALA A 402 7.87 -34.89 9.47
CA ALA A 402 9.16 -35.51 9.73
C ALA A 402 10.17 -35.26 8.58
N ALA A 403 9.71 -35.40 7.33
CA ALA A 403 10.53 -35.11 6.15
C ALA A 403 10.90 -33.62 6.05
N PHE A 404 10.00 -32.73 6.45
CA PHE A 404 10.28 -31.30 6.49
C PHE A 404 11.26 -30.91 7.60
N ASP A 405 11.07 -31.43 8.85
CA ASP A 405 11.94 -31.14 9.99
C ASP A 405 13.36 -31.71 9.78
N ALA A 406 13.50 -32.84 9.06
CA ALA A 406 14.79 -33.43 8.69
C ALA A 406 15.65 -32.52 7.78
N ARG A 407 15.07 -31.50 7.17
CA ARG A 407 15.78 -30.50 6.36
C ARG A 407 16.55 -29.48 7.20
N PHE A 408 16.37 -29.49 8.52
CA PHE A 408 17.03 -28.60 9.47
C PHE A 408 18.12 -29.32 10.24
N PRO A 409 19.13 -28.62 10.77
CA PRO A 409 20.15 -29.24 11.61
C PRO A 409 19.52 -30.01 12.77
N PRO A 410 20.02 -31.21 13.09
CA PRO A 410 19.50 -31.99 14.21
C PRO A 410 19.73 -31.29 15.53
N LYS A 411 18.72 -31.33 16.42
CA LYS A 411 18.75 -30.73 17.77
C LYS A 411 18.13 -31.72 18.77
N GLU A 412 18.65 -31.72 19.99
CA GLU A 412 18.15 -32.57 21.07
C GLU A 412 16.75 -32.13 21.51
N LYS A 413 15.78 -33.06 21.48
CA LYS A 413 14.44 -32.87 22.00
C LYS A 413 14.42 -33.14 23.49
N LYS A 414 14.00 -32.14 24.31
CA LYS A 414 14.01 -32.24 25.77
C LYS A 414 12.62 -32.08 26.33
N ARG A 415 12.26 -32.94 27.31
CA ARG A 415 11.10 -32.66 28.17
C ARG A 415 11.53 -31.75 29.28
N LEU A 416 10.84 -30.60 29.36
CA LEU A 416 11.10 -29.54 30.33
C LEU A 416 9.84 -29.27 31.18
N PRO A 417 9.96 -28.84 32.47
CA PRO A 417 8.83 -28.43 33.27
C PRO A 417 8.05 -27.29 32.58
N GLY A 418 6.73 -27.36 32.61
CA GLY A 418 5.85 -26.33 32.01
C GLY A 418 5.51 -26.53 30.55
N GLN A 419 6.01 -27.59 29.91
CA GLN A 419 5.53 -28.00 28.60
C GLN A 419 4.09 -28.52 28.67
N LEU A 420 3.32 -28.32 27.61
CA LEU A 420 1.89 -28.67 27.55
C LEU A 420 1.64 -30.15 27.29
N PHE A 421 2.69 -30.95 26.98
CA PHE A 421 2.57 -32.36 26.61
C PHE A 421 3.69 -33.21 27.23
#